data_cf6902dd34c86b679a86673ebf7b3b51
#
_entry.id   cf6902dd34c86b679a86673ebf7b3b51
#
_cell.length_a   1.000
_cell.length_b   1.000
_cell.length_c   1.000
_cell.angle_alpha   90.00
_cell.angle_beta   90.00
_cell.angle_gamma   90.00
#
_symmetry.space_group_name_H-M   'P 1'
#
loop_
_entity.id
_entity.type
_entity.pdbx_description
1 polymer ?
#
loop_
_entity_poly.entity_id
_entity_poly.type
_entity_poly.pdbx_seq_one_letter_code
_entity_poly.pdbx_strand_id
1 'polypeptide(L)'
;MILFPNCKINIGLNITSKRADGYHNLATVFYPINWCDAVELIPLPNNNSLSASVHFTQSGLSIPGKEADNICLKAYLLLKNNFPGIPPVNMHLHKTIPTGAGLGGGSANGAFTLLLINKKFNLNLPAEQLSAYALKLGSDCPFFIINKPCYATGRGEQTEPLPLDLSAYSFLIVHPGIH
;
A
#
# COMPACT_ATOMS: atom_id res chain seq x y z
N MET A 1 -7.45 11.34 10.84
CA MET A 1 -7.51 9.86 11.04
C MET A 1 -6.16 9.31 10.67
N ILE A 2 -5.68 8.31 11.41
CA ILE A 2 -4.39 7.66 11.15
C ILE A 2 -4.61 6.16 10.95
N LEU A 3 -3.84 5.52 10.07
CA LEU A 3 -3.69 4.08 9.92
C LEU A 3 -2.22 3.70 9.92
N PHE A 4 -1.93 2.45 10.20
CA PHE A 4 -0.58 1.91 10.33
C PHE A 4 -0.33 0.83 9.27
N PRO A 5 0.11 1.21 8.05
CA PRO A 5 0.46 0.28 6.99
C PRO A 5 1.58 -0.67 7.44
N ASN A 6 1.30 -1.94 7.55
CA ASN A 6 2.29 -2.95 7.90
C ASN A 6 3.04 -3.46 6.67
N CYS A 7 4.21 -4.08 6.89
CA CYS A 7 4.94 -4.75 5.82
C CYS A 7 4.46 -6.19 5.59
N LYS A 8 5.04 -6.86 4.59
CA LYS A 8 4.89 -8.29 4.32
C LYS A 8 6.24 -8.95 4.13
N ILE A 9 6.28 -10.27 4.28
CA ILE A 9 7.35 -11.11 3.79
C ILE A 9 6.82 -12.08 2.75
N ASN A 10 7.75 -12.62 1.95
CA ASN A 10 7.50 -13.76 1.07
C ASN A 10 8.03 -15.00 1.77
N ILE A 11 7.17 -16.00 1.99
CA ILE A 11 7.59 -17.32 2.46
C ILE A 11 7.74 -18.21 1.24
N GLY A 12 8.98 -18.39 0.80
CA GLY A 12 9.31 -18.93 -0.51
C GLY A 12 8.92 -17.94 -1.65
N LEU A 13 9.75 -17.89 -2.68
CA LEU A 13 9.49 -17.12 -3.89
C LEU A 13 10.06 -17.90 -5.08
N ASN A 14 9.17 -18.45 -5.90
CA ASN A 14 9.53 -19.19 -7.09
C ASN A 14 9.10 -18.42 -8.34
N ILE A 15 10.02 -18.21 -9.26
CA ILE A 15 9.70 -17.72 -10.61
C ILE A 15 9.28 -18.93 -11.44
N THR A 16 8.00 -18.97 -11.84
CA THR A 16 7.44 -20.15 -12.53
C THR A 16 7.54 -20.06 -14.03
N SER A 17 7.48 -18.85 -14.61
CA SER A 17 7.66 -18.62 -16.05
C SER A 17 7.94 -17.15 -16.35
N LYS A 18 8.56 -16.91 -17.53
CA LYS A 18 8.68 -15.55 -18.09
C LYS A 18 7.44 -15.25 -18.93
N ARG A 19 6.92 -14.04 -18.81
CA ARG A 19 5.74 -13.55 -19.53
C ARG A 19 6.14 -12.78 -20.79
N ALA A 20 5.22 -12.70 -21.75
CA ALA A 20 5.42 -11.92 -22.98
C ALA A 20 5.49 -10.39 -22.73
N ASP A 21 4.91 -9.92 -21.60
CA ASP A 21 4.92 -8.52 -21.20
C ASP A 21 6.23 -8.09 -20.49
N GLY A 22 7.24 -8.98 -20.45
CA GLY A 22 8.54 -8.74 -19.81
C GLY A 22 8.58 -9.03 -18.30
N TYR A 23 7.42 -9.25 -17.67
CA TYR A 23 7.33 -9.68 -16.27
C TYR A 23 7.52 -11.19 -16.12
N HIS A 24 7.48 -11.66 -14.87
CA HIS A 24 7.56 -13.07 -14.53
C HIS A 24 6.31 -13.48 -13.76
N ASN A 25 5.83 -14.70 -14.04
CA ASN A 25 4.90 -15.36 -13.15
C ASN A 25 5.69 -15.88 -11.93
N LEU A 26 5.12 -15.69 -10.78
CA LEU A 26 5.68 -16.13 -9.51
C LEU A 26 4.69 -16.99 -8.74
N ALA A 27 5.21 -17.73 -7.77
CA ALA A 27 4.45 -18.45 -6.77
C ALA A 27 5.11 -18.20 -5.41
N THR A 28 4.34 -17.65 -4.47
CA THR A 28 4.83 -17.25 -3.15
C THR A 28 3.69 -17.26 -2.12
N VAL A 29 4.03 -17.33 -0.85
CA VAL A 29 3.10 -17.01 0.22
C VAL A 29 3.42 -15.63 0.74
N PHE A 30 2.44 -14.71 0.70
CA PHE A 30 2.53 -13.44 1.40
C PHE A 30 2.06 -13.60 2.84
N TYR A 31 2.87 -13.09 3.75
CA TYR A 31 2.53 -13.06 5.18
C TYR A 31 2.70 -11.64 5.74
N PRO A 32 1.67 -11.03 6.36
CA PRO A 32 1.77 -9.69 6.93
C PRO A 32 2.61 -9.72 8.20
N ILE A 33 3.49 -8.73 8.35
CA ILE A 33 4.38 -8.57 9.51
C ILE A 33 4.03 -7.25 10.21
N ASN A 34 3.93 -7.25 11.51
CA ASN A 34 3.55 -6.09 12.32
C ASN A 34 4.74 -5.11 12.53
N TRP A 35 5.37 -4.70 11.43
CA TRP A 35 6.29 -3.56 11.35
C TRP A 35 5.65 -2.54 10.42
N CYS A 36 5.31 -1.36 10.95
CA CYS A 36 4.38 -0.44 10.30
C CYS A 36 4.99 0.92 10.03
N ASP A 37 4.61 1.52 8.92
CA ASP A 37 4.62 2.97 8.71
C ASP A 37 3.38 3.60 9.37
N ALA A 38 3.23 4.92 9.28
CA ALA A 38 1.99 5.60 9.66
C ALA A 38 1.55 6.56 8.56
N VAL A 39 0.28 6.50 8.19
CA VAL A 39 -0.35 7.45 7.24
C VAL A 39 -1.47 8.17 7.97
N GLU A 40 -1.36 9.50 8.04
CA GLU A 40 -2.37 10.37 8.59
C GLU A 40 -3.06 11.19 7.49
N LEU A 41 -4.36 11.45 7.67
CA LEU A 41 -5.15 12.26 6.77
C LEU A 41 -6.08 13.17 7.57
N ILE A 42 -5.97 14.48 7.32
CA ILE A 42 -6.77 15.53 7.94
C ILE A 42 -7.49 16.30 6.81
N PRO A 43 -8.82 16.30 6.76
CA PRO A 43 -9.56 17.11 5.80
C PRO A 43 -9.30 18.59 6.03
N LEU A 44 -9.17 19.35 4.96
CA LEU A 44 -9.12 20.80 5.00
C LEU A 44 -10.52 21.37 4.75
N PRO A 45 -10.82 22.57 5.29
CA PRO A 45 -12.04 23.28 4.94
C PRO A 45 -12.12 23.49 3.42
N ASN A 46 -13.32 23.37 2.86
CA ASN A 46 -13.59 23.68 1.46
C ASN A 46 -13.54 25.21 1.22
N ASN A 47 -12.36 25.79 1.38
CA ASN A 47 -12.13 27.18 0.98
C ASN A 47 -11.71 27.16 -0.49
N ASN A 48 -12.50 27.80 -1.36
CA ASN A 48 -12.30 27.90 -2.80
C ASN A 48 -10.95 28.54 -3.23
N SER A 49 -10.08 28.89 -2.29
CA SER A 49 -8.79 29.54 -2.50
C SER A 49 -7.57 28.59 -2.46
N LEU A 50 -7.75 27.31 -2.13
CA LEU A 50 -6.62 26.35 -2.11
C LEU A 50 -6.42 25.77 -3.52
N SER A 51 -5.33 26.12 -4.16
CA SER A 51 -4.94 25.64 -5.50
C SER A 51 -4.56 24.15 -5.50
N ALA A 52 -4.22 23.56 -4.36
CA ALA A 52 -3.81 22.16 -4.23
C ALA A 52 -4.88 21.31 -3.54
N SER A 53 -5.22 20.16 -4.12
CA SER A 53 -6.19 19.22 -3.54
C SER A 53 -5.60 18.39 -2.39
N VAL A 54 -4.27 18.35 -2.26
CA VAL A 54 -3.54 17.63 -1.21
C VAL A 54 -2.26 18.38 -0.85
N HIS A 55 -2.03 18.56 0.43
CA HIS A 55 -0.75 19.01 0.98
C HIS A 55 -0.08 17.78 1.64
N PHE A 56 1.03 17.34 1.06
CA PHE A 56 1.73 16.14 1.49
C PHE A 56 2.99 16.51 2.28
N THR A 57 3.23 15.76 3.34
CA THR A 57 4.47 15.85 4.12
C THR A 57 4.95 14.45 4.47
N GLN A 58 6.24 14.29 4.70
CA GLN A 58 6.81 13.02 5.14
C GLN A 58 7.86 13.20 6.23
N SER A 59 8.05 12.15 7.04
CA SER A 59 9.09 12.04 8.04
C SER A 59 9.63 10.61 8.15
N GLY A 60 10.65 10.38 8.95
CA GLY A 60 11.32 9.08 9.08
C GLY A 60 12.29 8.81 7.94
N LEU A 61 12.32 7.59 7.42
CA LEU A 61 13.22 7.20 6.33
C LEU A 61 12.91 7.96 5.04
N SER A 62 13.93 8.40 4.32
CA SER A 62 13.75 9.09 3.03
C SER A 62 13.18 8.14 1.98
N ILE A 63 12.30 8.68 1.14
CA ILE A 63 11.74 7.98 -0.02
C ILE A 63 12.40 8.58 -1.26
N PRO A 64 13.10 7.78 -2.07
CA PRO A 64 13.72 8.27 -3.29
C PRO A 64 12.66 8.67 -4.33
N GLY A 65 13.02 9.63 -5.20
CA GLY A 65 12.17 10.08 -6.28
C GLY A 65 11.48 11.43 -6.01
N LYS A 66 10.54 11.80 -6.89
CA LYS A 66 9.79 13.05 -6.78
C LYS A 66 8.57 12.83 -5.85
N GLU A 67 8.21 13.84 -5.09
CA GLU A 67 7.02 13.81 -4.24
C GLU A 67 5.75 13.44 -5.02
N ALA A 68 5.59 13.98 -6.23
CA ALA A 68 4.44 13.68 -7.10
C ALA A 68 4.33 12.20 -7.47
N ASP A 69 5.42 11.43 -7.37
CA ASP A 69 5.44 10.00 -7.63
C ASP A 69 5.08 9.17 -6.39
N ASN A 70 4.90 9.80 -5.23
CA ASN A 70 4.55 9.11 -4.01
C ASN A 70 3.22 8.36 -4.16
N ILE A 71 3.22 7.10 -3.77
CA ILE A 71 2.06 6.21 -3.96
C ILE A 71 0.84 6.64 -3.13
N CYS A 72 1.04 7.31 -1.99
CA CYS A 72 -0.06 7.86 -1.19
C CYS A 72 -0.76 8.99 -1.95
N LEU A 73 0.00 9.87 -2.61
CA LEU A 73 -0.56 10.92 -3.47
C LEU A 73 -1.31 10.32 -4.65
N LYS A 74 -0.72 9.32 -5.32
CA LYS A 74 -1.39 8.61 -6.43
C LYS A 74 -2.70 7.96 -5.97
N ALA A 75 -2.73 7.36 -4.79
CA ALA A 75 -3.92 6.75 -4.20
C ALA A 75 -5.01 7.80 -3.93
N TYR A 76 -4.63 8.95 -3.33
CA TYR A 76 -5.56 10.05 -3.09
C TYR A 76 -6.15 10.59 -4.41
N LEU A 77 -5.30 10.91 -5.38
CA LEU A 77 -5.74 11.46 -6.66
C LEU A 77 -6.63 10.47 -7.43
N LEU A 78 -6.30 9.17 -7.37
CA LEU A 78 -7.10 8.12 -7.98
C LEU A 78 -8.53 8.10 -7.44
N LEU A 79 -8.72 8.19 -6.11
CA LEU A 79 -10.05 8.25 -5.53
C LEU A 79 -10.71 9.62 -5.70
N LYS A 80 -9.97 10.72 -5.59
CA LYS A 80 -10.50 12.07 -5.81
C LYS A 80 -11.09 12.26 -7.20
N ASN A 81 -10.45 11.69 -8.23
CA ASN A 81 -10.94 11.75 -9.61
C ASN A 81 -12.24 10.95 -9.82
N ASN A 82 -12.42 9.85 -9.07
CA ASN A 82 -13.63 9.03 -9.14
C ASN A 82 -14.74 9.54 -8.18
N PHE A 83 -14.35 10.24 -7.12
CA PHE A 83 -15.24 10.78 -6.09
C PHE A 83 -14.92 12.26 -5.84
N PRO A 84 -15.41 13.17 -6.71
CA PRO A 84 -15.10 14.61 -6.63
C PRO A 84 -15.50 15.27 -5.30
N GLY A 85 -16.43 14.67 -4.55
CA GLY A 85 -16.85 15.13 -3.22
C GLY A 85 -15.80 14.97 -2.11
N ILE A 86 -14.70 14.23 -2.34
CA ILE A 86 -13.59 14.16 -1.37
C ILE A 86 -12.99 15.56 -1.22
N PRO A 87 -12.92 16.14 0.00
CA PRO A 87 -12.36 17.47 0.18
C PRO A 87 -10.84 17.50 0.02
N PRO A 88 -10.21 18.69 -0.11
CA PRO A 88 -8.76 18.82 0.05
C PRO A 88 -8.29 18.30 1.41
N VAL A 89 -7.05 17.80 1.46
CA VAL A 89 -6.51 17.15 2.67
C VAL A 89 -5.07 17.56 2.95
N ASN A 90 -4.71 17.58 4.22
CA ASN A 90 -3.33 17.39 4.66
C ASN A 90 -3.09 15.89 4.83
N MET A 91 -2.02 15.39 4.24
CA MET A 91 -1.60 14.00 4.35
C MET A 91 -0.16 13.93 4.85
N HIS A 92 0.08 13.13 5.88
CA HIS A 92 1.42 12.89 6.41
C HIS A 92 1.77 11.39 6.36
N LEU A 93 2.97 11.07 5.84
CA LEU A 93 3.52 9.73 5.87
C LEU A 93 4.76 9.71 6.78
N HIS A 94 4.69 8.92 7.86
CA HIS A 94 5.88 8.59 8.66
C HIS A 94 6.43 7.24 8.21
N LYS A 95 7.65 7.23 7.66
CA LYS A 95 8.27 6.06 7.05
C LYS A 95 9.24 5.38 8.00
N THR A 96 9.00 4.12 8.32
CA THR A 96 9.89 3.27 9.13
C THR A 96 10.36 2.05 8.36
N ILE A 97 9.55 1.55 7.41
CA ILE A 97 9.87 0.39 6.58
C ILE A 97 10.79 0.83 5.43
N PRO A 98 11.98 0.24 5.25
CA PRO A 98 12.90 0.59 4.16
C PRO A 98 12.25 0.46 2.78
N THR A 99 12.50 1.43 1.90
CA THR A 99 12.05 1.40 0.51
C THR A 99 12.92 0.45 -0.31
N GLY A 100 12.32 -0.36 -1.18
CA GLY A 100 13.04 -1.27 -2.07
C GLY A 100 13.53 -2.54 -1.39
N ALA A 101 13.18 -2.79 -0.12
CA ALA A 101 13.64 -3.94 0.67
C ALA A 101 12.85 -5.25 0.40
N GLY A 102 11.96 -5.31 -0.60
CA GLY A 102 11.10 -6.47 -0.83
C GLY A 102 9.96 -6.63 0.19
N LEU A 103 9.86 -5.72 1.17
CA LEU A 103 8.88 -5.78 2.27
C LEU A 103 7.48 -5.24 1.92
N GLY A 104 7.28 -4.75 0.72
CA GLY A 104 5.99 -4.22 0.28
C GLY A 104 5.54 -2.92 0.94
N GLY A 105 6.42 -2.21 1.67
CA GLY A 105 6.06 -1.02 2.44
C GLY A 105 5.42 0.09 1.60
N GLY A 106 5.94 0.35 0.38
CA GLY A 106 5.32 1.30 -0.55
C GLY A 106 3.90 0.88 -0.95
N SER A 107 3.73 -0.39 -1.33
CA SER A 107 2.41 -0.94 -1.70
C SER A 107 1.42 -0.88 -0.54
N ALA A 108 1.89 -1.15 0.69
CA ALA A 108 1.11 -0.98 1.91
C ALA A 108 0.66 0.48 2.08
N ASN A 109 1.58 1.45 1.92
CA ASN A 109 1.23 2.86 2.05
C ASN A 109 0.12 3.27 1.08
N GLY A 110 0.20 2.84 -0.20
CA GLY A 110 -0.85 3.10 -1.20
C GLY A 110 -2.19 2.46 -0.84
N ALA A 111 -2.19 1.17 -0.51
CA ALA A 111 -3.39 0.43 -0.16
C ALA A 111 -4.08 0.99 1.10
N PHE A 112 -3.31 1.25 2.15
CA PHE A 112 -3.84 1.83 3.38
C PHE A 112 -4.32 3.28 3.18
N THR A 113 -3.74 4.03 2.26
CA THR A 113 -4.29 5.34 1.88
C THR A 113 -5.67 5.20 1.25
N LEU A 114 -5.90 4.22 0.36
CA LEU A 114 -7.23 3.94 -0.18
C LEU A 114 -8.23 3.57 0.95
N LEU A 115 -7.83 2.67 1.87
CA LEU A 115 -8.63 2.29 3.03
C LEU A 115 -8.95 3.49 3.93
N LEU A 116 -7.95 4.34 4.18
CA LEU A 116 -8.07 5.53 5.01
C LEU A 116 -9.08 6.52 4.44
N ILE A 117 -9.00 6.81 3.13
CA ILE A 117 -9.91 7.69 2.41
C ILE A 117 -11.32 7.09 2.39
N ASN A 118 -11.45 5.81 2.06
CA ASN A 118 -12.73 5.10 2.05
C ASN A 118 -13.44 5.23 3.41
N LYS A 119 -12.71 4.96 4.49
CA LYS A 119 -13.24 5.05 5.86
C LYS A 119 -13.51 6.48 6.30
N LYS A 120 -12.58 7.42 6.03
CA LYS A 120 -12.69 8.81 6.49
C LYS A 120 -13.84 9.56 5.85
N PHE A 121 -14.11 9.29 4.57
CA PHE A 121 -15.15 9.99 3.81
C PHE A 121 -16.39 9.14 3.55
N ASN A 122 -16.53 7.98 4.22
CA ASN A 122 -17.67 7.08 4.14
C ASN A 122 -18.06 6.75 2.69
N LEU A 123 -17.05 6.43 1.84
CA LEU A 123 -17.31 6.08 0.44
C LEU A 123 -18.01 4.72 0.30
N ASN A 124 -17.96 3.90 1.35
CA ASN A 124 -18.58 2.57 1.42
C ASN A 124 -18.18 1.62 0.28
N LEU A 125 -16.93 1.77 -0.21
CA LEU A 125 -16.39 0.88 -1.23
C LEU A 125 -16.11 -0.50 -0.63
N PRO A 126 -16.62 -1.57 -1.21
CA PRO A 126 -16.31 -2.93 -0.77
C PRO A 126 -14.84 -3.29 -1.09
N ALA A 127 -14.32 -4.32 -0.41
CA ALA A 127 -12.94 -4.76 -0.54
C ALA A 127 -12.55 -5.10 -2.00
N GLU A 128 -13.45 -5.65 -2.77
CA GLU A 128 -13.25 -5.98 -4.18
C GLU A 128 -12.96 -4.72 -5.02
N GLN A 129 -13.76 -3.65 -4.85
CA GLN A 129 -13.53 -2.39 -5.55
C GLN A 129 -12.25 -1.70 -5.08
N LEU A 130 -11.95 -1.73 -3.78
CA LEU A 130 -10.70 -1.20 -3.26
C LEU A 130 -9.50 -1.97 -3.81
N SER A 131 -9.58 -3.29 -3.95
CA SER A 131 -8.54 -4.12 -4.57
C SER A 131 -8.35 -3.77 -6.05
N ALA A 132 -9.42 -3.47 -6.78
CA ALA A 132 -9.33 -3.01 -8.17
C ALA A 132 -8.64 -1.63 -8.29
N TYR A 133 -8.89 -0.70 -7.35
CA TYR A 133 -8.13 0.55 -7.26
C TYR A 133 -6.67 0.31 -6.86
N ALA A 134 -6.42 -0.55 -5.89
CA ALA A 134 -5.09 -0.90 -5.42
C ALA A 134 -4.23 -1.49 -6.54
N LEU A 135 -4.78 -2.35 -7.38
CA LEU A 135 -4.08 -2.94 -8.53
C LEU A 135 -3.57 -1.88 -9.52
N LYS A 136 -4.26 -0.74 -9.65
CA LYS A 136 -3.79 0.39 -10.48
C LYS A 136 -2.56 1.10 -9.90
N LEU A 137 -2.31 0.94 -8.61
CA LEU A 137 -1.15 1.51 -7.93
C LEU A 137 0.07 0.58 -7.98
N GLY A 138 -0.16 -0.73 -7.97
CA GLY A 138 0.90 -1.74 -8.00
C GLY A 138 0.38 -3.15 -7.75
N SER A 139 1.10 -4.17 -8.24
CA SER A 139 0.69 -5.58 -8.16
C SER A 139 0.56 -6.11 -6.74
N ASP A 140 1.39 -5.63 -5.80
CA ASP A 140 1.34 -6.05 -4.39
C ASP A 140 0.27 -5.28 -3.57
N CYS A 141 -0.28 -4.16 -4.08
CA CYS A 141 -1.22 -3.34 -3.32
C CYS A 141 -2.52 -4.08 -2.95
N PRO A 142 -3.12 -4.92 -3.80
CA PRO A 142 -4.35 -5.66 -3.46
C PRO A 142 -4.19 -6.55 -2.22
N PHE A 143 -3.02 -7.14 -2.00
CA PHE A 143 -2.72 -7.93 -0.82
C PHE A 143 -3.03 -7.15 0.47
N PHE A 144 -2.63 -5.88 0.55
CA PHE A 144 -2.78 -5.04 1.74
C PHE A 144 -4.22 -4.54 1.97
N ILE A 145 -5.10 -4.66 0.99
CA ILE A 145 -6.54 -4.41 1.19
C ILE A 145 -7.16 -5.52 2.05
N ILE A 146 -6.80 -6.77 1.79
CA ILE A 146 -7.27 -7.95 2.56
C ILE A 146 -6.39 -8.16 3.79
N ASN A 147 -5.09 -7.97 3.65
CA ASN A 147 -4.06 -8.01 4.69
C ASN A 147 -4.06 -9.28 5.55
N LYS A 148 -4.18 -10.43 4.91
CA LYS A 148 -4.17 -11.76 5.52
C LYS A 148 -3.20 -12.68 4.76
N PRO A 149 -2.66 -13.73 5.41
CA PRO A 149 -1.83 -14.71 4.72
C PRO A 149 -2.55 -15.25 3.48
N CYS A 150 -1.83 -15.29 2.35
CA CYS A 150 -2.37 -15.80 1.10
C CYS A 150 -1.29 -16.43 0.23
N TYR A 151 -1.70 -17.40 -0.60
CA TYR A 151 -0.89 -17.86 -1.72
C TYR A 151 -1.09 -16.90 -2.89
N ALA A 152 0.01 -16.43 -3.45
CA ALA A 152 0.01 -15.43 -4.53
C ALA A 152 0.67 -15.98 -5.78
N THR A 153 0.00 -15.75 -6.92
CA THR A 153 0.45 -16.14 -8.27
C THR A 153 0.36 -14.97 -9.25
N GLY A 154 0.64 -15.21 -10.53
CA GLY A 154 0.75 -14.14 -11.51
C GLY A 154 1.97 -13.27 -11.20
N ARG A 155 1.83 -11.96 -11.11
CA ARG A 155 2.84 -11.01 -10.65
C ARG A 155 2.75 -10.73 -9.14
N GLY A 156 1.90 -11.50 -8.41
CA GLY A 156 1.54 -11.29 -7.01
C GLY A 156 0.12 -10.77 -6.81
N GLU A 157 -0.60 -10.45 -7.89
CA GLU A 157 -1.95 -9.89 -7.83
C GLU A 157 -3.05 -10.94 -7.68
N GLN A 158 -2.80 -12.19 -8.09
CA GLN A 158 -3.75 -13.28 -7.93
C GLN A 158 -3.54 -13.95 -6.58
N THR A 159 -4.44 -13.73 -5.65
CA THR A 159 -4.28 -14.18 -4.27
C THR A 159 -5.41 -15.12 -3.84
N GLU A 160 -5.03 -16.22 -3.20
CA GLU A 160 -5.94 -17.16 -2.54
C GLU A 160 -5.68 -17.16 -1.03
N PRO A 161 -6.72 -16.98 -0.20
CA PRO A 161 -6.55 -17.01 1.25
C PRO A 161 -5.90 -18.31 1.72
N LEU A 162 -4.94 -18.20 2.63
CA LEU A 162 -4.25 -19.35 3.21
C LEU A 162 -4.48 -19.36 4.74
N PRO A 163 -4.98 -20.48 5.33
CA PRO A 163 -5.13 -20.60 6.77
C PRO A 163 -3.77 -20.87 7.44
N LEU A 164 -2.89 -19.87 7.39
CA LEU A 164 -1.56 -19.93 7.97
C LEU A 164 -1.49 -19.00 9.17
N ASP A 165 -1.22 -19.55 10.35
CA ASP A 165 -0.98 -18.82 11.58
C ASP A 165 0.46 -19.04 12.05
N LEU A 166 1.24 -17.97 12.07
CA LEU A 166 2.61 -17.94 12.59
C LEU A 166 2.73 -17.06 13.84
N SER A 167 1.63 -16.79 14.53
CA SER A 167 1.61 -15.93 15.73
C SER A 167 2.47 -16.48 16.90
N ALA A 168 2.73 -17.80 16.90
CA ALA A 168 3.63 -18.43 17.86
C ALA A 168 5.12 -18.18 17.58
N TYR A 169 5.46 -17.56 16.46
CA TYR A 169 6.85 -17.30 16.04
C TYR A 169 7.19 -15.81 16.14
N SER A 170 8.45 -15.54 16.45
CA SER A 170 9.03 -14.20 16.32
C SER A 170 9.80 -14.08 15.01
N PHE A 171 9.69 -12.94 14.34
CA PHE A 171 10.39 -12.66 13.08
C PHE A 171 11.56 -11.73 13.32
N LEU A 172 12.76 -12.14 12.89
CA LEU A 172 13.93 -11.27 12.77
C LEU A 172 14.13 -10.93 11.30
N ILE A 173 13.98 -9.66 10.96
CA ILE A 173 14.20 -9.16 9.59
C ILE A 173 15.58 -8.50 9.53
N VAL A 174 16.45 -9.01 8.66
CA VAL A 174 17.77 -8.43 8.41
C VAL A 174 17.77 -7.84 7.01
N HIS A 175 17.94 -6.50 6.93
CA HIS A 175 18.07 -5.78 5.67
C HIS A 175 19.52 -5.33 5.48
N PRO A 176 20.25 -5.81 4.46
CA PRO A 176 21.67 -5.54 4.28
C PRO A 176 22.00 -4.12 3.79
N GLY A 177 20.99 -3.33 3.44
CA GLY A 177 21.15 -1.97 2.89
C GLY A 177 21.65 -1.94 1.44
N ILE A 178 21.60 -3.07 0.74
CA ILE A 178 22.02 -3.21 -0.66
C ILE A 178 20.78 -3.44 -1.53
N HIS A 179 20.71 -2.76 -2.68
CA HIS A 179 19.71 -2.94 -3.73
C HIS A 179 20.21 -3.89 -4.81
#